data_f64c58d23e59c3d6954acc0e574de4de
#
_entry.id   f64c58d23e59c3d6954acc0e574de4de
#
_cell.length_a   1.000
_cell.length_b   1.000
_cell.length_c   1.000
_cell.angle_alpha   90.00
_cell.angle_beta   90.00
_cell.angle_gamma   90.00
#
_symmetry.space_group_name_H-M   'P 1'
#
loop_
_entity.id
_entity.type
_entity.pdbx_description
1 polymer ?
#
loop_
_entity_poly.entity_id
_entity_poly.type
_entity_poly.pdbx_seq_one_letter_code
_entity_poly.pdbx_strand_id
1 'polypeptide(L)'
;MARVCYKSEDKITPDGESAKKLVGFLVKQGHEAMLEHSQLSVLFTCDRGVANELIRHRIASFAQESTRYCNYSKEKFGGELSFIRPYYIPDEPKENAIKAASSTEELKKLETDYQINNAWYRACDEAEEGYRALIANGMRPEQARCVLPLCLKTEIVVTANYREWRNIFKLRTPVAAHPQMRELMCPLLMELQKKIPVVFDDIYTFWPADDQTRKGSMVK
;
A
#
# COMPACT_ATOMS: atom_id res chain seq x y z
N MET A 1 5.58 30.64 -2.70
CA MET A 1 4.13 30.74 -2.97
C MET A 1 3.37 31.38 -1.79
N ALA A 2 3.27 30.77 -0.60
CA ALA A 2 2.52 31.32 0.53
C ALA A 2 2.91 32.78 0.91
N ARG A 3 4.17 33.18 0.71
CA ARG A 3 4.63 34.55 0.98
C ARG A 3 3.97 35.60 0.10
N VAL A 4 3.56 35.24 -1.12
CA VAL A 4 2.81 36.14 -2.01
C VAL A 4 1.52 36.63 -1.34
N CYS A 5 0.83 35.74 -0.63
CA CYS A 5 -0.41 36.06 0.08
C CYS A 5 -0.20 37.06 1.25
N TYR A 6 0.99 37.05 1.83
CA TYR A 6 1.34 37.87 2.99
C TYR A 6 2.28 39.05 2.64
N LYS A 7 2.65 39.21 1.35
CA LYS A 7 3.63 40.21 0.89
C LYS A 7 4.89 40.20 1.76
N SER A 8 5.45 39.04 2.02
CA SER A 8 6.54 38.80 2.97
C SER A 8 7.75 38.12 2.34
N GLU A 9 8.00 38.39 1.06
CA GLU A 9 9.14 37.85 0.29
C GLU A 9 10.48 38.34 0.88
N ASP A 10 10.51 39.50 1.47
CA ASP A 10 11.63 40.08 2.21
C ASP A 10 12.12 39.23 3.38
N LYS A 11 11.25 38.33 3.89
CA LYS A 11 11.54 37.44 5.02
C LYS A 11 12.10 36.06 4.59
N ILE A 12 12.46 35.89 3.32
CA ILE A 12 13.06 34.63 2.84
C ILE A 12 14.50 34.56 3.35
N THR A 13 14.84 33.42 3.99
CA THR A 13 16.20 33.13 4.42
C THR A 13 16.80 31.99 3.59
N PRO A 14 18.10 32.05 3.21
CA PRO A 14 18.72 31.05 2.36
C PRO A 14 18.78 29.65 2.98
N ASP A 15 18.78 29.55 4.31
CA ASP A 15 18.81 28.31 5.08
C ASP A 15 17.47 27.55 5.10
N GLY A 16 16.40 28.15 4.55
CA GLY A 16 15.06 27.56 4.54
C GLY A 16 14.31 27.62 5.87
N GLU A 17 14.89 28.10 6.96
CA GLU A 17 14.25 28.13 8.28
C GLU A 17 13.00 29.02 8.31
N SER A 18 13.04 30.13 7.58
CA SER A 18 11.87 31.00 7.46
C SER A 18 10.71 30.31 6.69
N ALA A 19 11.02 29.41 5.76
CA ALA A 19 10.02 28.62 5.04
C ALA A 19 9.39 27.58 5.96
N LYS A 20 10.19 26.85 6.74
CA LYS A 20 9.70 25.87 7.74
C LYS A 20 8.74 26.53 8.74
N LYS A 21 9.11 27.70 9.28
CA LYS A 21 8.26 28.46 10.22
C LYS A 21 6.94 28.86 9.58
N LEU A 22 6.96 29.34 8.33
CA LEU A 22 5.73 29.74 7.64
C LEU A 22 4.84 28.53 7.33
N VAL A 23 5.40 27.42 6.83
CA VAL A 23 4.64 26.19 6.56
C VAL A 23 4.04 25.63 7.85
N GLY A 24 4.81 25.56 8.93
CA GLY A 24 4.30 25.13 10.24
C GLY A 24 3.15 25.99 10.75
N PHE A 25 3.23 27.32 10.59
CA PHE A 25 2.13 28.21 10.91
C PHE A 25 0.90 27.90 10.06
N LEU A 26 1.03 27.75 8.74
CA LEU A 26 -0.07 27.46 7.83
C LEU A 26 -0.76 26.14 8.16
N VAL A 27 0.02 25.09 8.41
CA VAL A 27 -0.49 23.77 8.81
C VAL A 27 -1.26 23.88 10.13
N LYS A 28 -0.69 24.55 11.14
CA LYS A 28 -1.32 24.74 12.45
C LYS A 28 -2.63 25.51 12.38
N GLN A 29 -2.74 26.49 11.47
CA GLN A 29 -3.96 27.27 11.27
C GLN A 29 -4.96 26.61 10.31
N GLY A 30 -4.65 25.45 9.74
CA GLY A 30 -5.48 24.80 8.72
C GLY A 30 -5.51 25.53 7.36
N HIS A 31 -4.56 26.42 7.11
CA HIS A 31 -4.44 27.15 5.84
C HIS A 31 -3.73 26.27 4.80
N GLU A 32 -4.30 25.10 4.51
CA GLU A 32 -3.66 24.07 3.70
C GLU A 32 -3.70 24.34 2.18
N ALA A 33 -4.41 25.38 1.71
CA ALA A 33 -4.47 25.72 0.27
C ALA A 33 -3.09 25.89 -0.37
N MET A 34 -2.11 26.43 0.38
CA MET A 34 -0.76 26.61 -0.13
C MET A 34 0.00 25.29 -0.35
N LEU A 35 -0.43 24.20 0.28
CA LEU A 35 0.13 22.85 0.08
C LEU A 35 -0.32 22.22 -1.23
N GLU A 36 -1.33 22.78 -1.90
CA GLU A 36 -1.81 22.30 -3.20
C GLU A 36 -0.82 22.58 -4.35
N HIS A 37 0.09 23.54 -4.15
CA HIS A 37 1.10 23.93 -5.15
C HIS A 37 2.33 23.01 -5.21
N SER A 38 2.41 22.01 -4.34
CA SER A 38 3.47 21.02 -4.33
C SER A 38 2.86 19.63 -4.42
N GLN A 39 3.48 18.76 -5.20
CA GLN A 39 2.96 17.40 -5.44
C GLN A 39 4.03 16.35 -5.25
N LEU A 40 3.59 15.12 -5.01
CA LEU A 40 4.42 13.94 -4.88
C LEU A 40 3.78 12.79 -5.64
N SER A 41 4.60 12.05 -6.38
CA SER A 41 4.21 10.78 -7.01
C SER A 41 4.86 9.62 -6.26
N VAL A 42 4.07 8.60 -5.94
CA VAL A 42 4.54 7.39 -5.26
C VAL A 42 4.10 6.18 -6.07
N LEU A 43 5.04 5.28 -6.35
CA LEU A 43 4.76 3.97 -6.92
C LEU A 43 4.53 2.98 -5.79
N PHE A 44 3.38 2.34 -5.78
CA PHE A 44 3.05 1.24 -4.87
C PHE A 44 3.05 -0.08 -5.63
N THR A 45 3.71 -1.08 -5.04
CA THR A 45 3.49 -2.49 -5.36
C THR A 45 2.56 -3.05 -4.29
N CYS A 46 1.34 -3.40 -4.67
CA CYS A 46 0.31 -3.84 -3.73
C CYS A 46 -0.64 -4.83 -4.41
N ASP A 47 -1.64 -5.31 -3.68
CA ASP A 47 -2.72 -6.06 -4.27
C ASP A 47 -3.80 -5.14 -4.90
N ARG A 48 -4.69 -5.73 -5.67
CA ARG A 48 -5.77 -4.98 -6.33
C ARG A 48 -6.83 -4.49 -5.35
N GLY A 49 -7.01 -5.15 -4.21
CA GLY A 49 -7.92 -4.70 -3.15
C GLY A 49 -7.47 -3.35 -2.59
N VAL A 50 -6.20 -3.24 -2.21
CA VAL A 50 -5.59 -1.98 -1.75
C VAL A 50 -5.61 -0.91 -2.86
N ALA A 51 -5.27 -1.28 -4.09
CA ALA A 51 -5.33 -0.35 -5.22
C ALA A 51 -6.76 0.19 -5.44
N ASN A 52 -7.79 -0.65 -5.30
CA ASN A 52 -9.19 -0.23 -5.39
C ASN A 52 -9.58 0.77 -4.29
N GLU A 53 -8.97 0.69 -3.11
CA GLU A 53 -9.17 1.70 -2.07
C GLU A 53 -8.42 3.00 -2.35
N LEU A 54 -7.20 2.92 -2.93
CA LEU A 54 -6.41 4.09 -3.29
C LEU A 54 -7.12 4.98 -4.31
N ILE A 55 -7.69 4.39 -5.36
CA ILE A 55 -8.39 5.17 -6.41
C ILE A 55 -9.67 5.87 -5.93
N ARG A 56 -10.09 5.66 -4.67
CA ARG A 56 -11.21 6.41 -4.07
C ARG A 56 -10.82 7.83 -3.65
N HIS A 57 -9.52 8.15 -3.62
CA HIS A 57 -8.99 9.49 -3.38
C HIS A 57 -9.02 10.29 -4.69
N ARG A 58 -10.14 10.98 -4.94
CA ARG A 58 -10.45 11.55 -6.26
C ARG A 58 -9.67 12.79 -6.65
N ILE A 59 -9.00 13.45 -5.68
CA ILE A 59 -8.13 14.61 -5.91
C ILE A 59 -6.68 14.12 -6.13
N ALA A 60 -6.54 13.05 -6.89
CA ALA A 60 -5.27 12.45 -7.24
C ALA A 60 -5.33 11.88 -8.66
N SER A 61 -4.17 11.67 -9.26
CA SER A 61 -4.00 11.00 -10.55
C SER A 61 -3.43 9.61 -10.34
N PHE A 62 -3.88 8.65 -11.14
CA PHE A 62 -3.51 7.25 -11.01
C PHE A 62 -3.06 6.68 -12.35
N ALA A 63 -1.95 5.93 -12.32
CA ALA A 63 -1.53 5.07 -13.41
C ALA A 63 -1.30 3.67 -12.85
N GLN A 64 -2.11 2.71 -13.28
CA GLN A 64 -2.11 1.35 -12.73
C GLN A 64 -1.87 0.31 -13.82
N GLU A 65 -1.12 -0.74 -13.49
CA GLU A 65 -0.95 -1.92 -14.31
C GLU A 65 -2.29 -2.50 -14.76
N SER A 66 -2.43 -2.70 -16.08
CA SER A 66 -3.71 -3.07 -16.67
C SER A 66 -3.80 -4.56 -16.96
N THR A 67 -4.71 -5.26 -16.29
CA THR A 67 -5.06 -6.66 -16.58
C THR A 67 -5.75 -6.86 -17.95
N ARG A 68 -6.05 -5.77 -18.67
CA ARG A 68 -6.57 -5.87 -20.05
C ARG A 68 -5.46 -6.11 -21.06
N TYR A 69 -4.30 -5.49 -20.82
CA TYR A 69 -3.15 -5.51 -21.74
C TYR A 69 -2.04 -6.47 -21.31
N CYS A 70 -1.90 -6.69 -19.99
CA CYS A 70 -0.90 -7.60 -19.47
C CYS A 70 -1.41 -9.04 -19.55
N ASN A 71 -0.75 -9.84 -20.37
CA ASN A 71 -0.99 -11.28 -20.43
C ASN A 71 0.05 -11.97 -19.56
N TYR A 72 -0.32 -12.32 -18.34
CA TYR A 72 0.57 -12.91 -17.33
C TYR A 72 1.11 -14.30 -17.71
N SER A 73 0.54 -14.97 -18.70
CA SER A 73 1.10 -16.24 -19.23
C SER A 73 2.32 -16.07 -20.13
N LYS A 74 2.68 -14.82 -20.50
CA LYS A 74 3.84 -14.54 -21.37
C LYS A 74 5.06 -14.14 -20.54
N GLU A 75 6.25 -14.60 -20.93
CA GLU A 75 7.53 -14.27 -20.29
C GLU A 75 7.77 -12.77 -20.12
N LYS A 76 7.35 -11.94 -21.10
CA LYS A 76 7.43 -10.47 -21.02
C LYS A 76 6.76 -9.89 -19.74
N PHE A 77 5.78 -10.60 -19.17
CA PHE A 77 5.03 -10.19 -17.97
C PHE A 77 5.33 -11.11 -16.77
N GLY A 78 6.46 -11.84 -16.82
CA GLY A 78 6.94 -12.70 -15.75
C GLY A 78 6.62 -14.19 -15.96
N GLY A 79 5.76 -14.54 -16.92
CA GLY A 79 5.38 -15.94 -17.22
C GLY A 79 4.50 -16.60 -16.16
N GLU A 80 4.24 -15.94 -15.04
CA GLU A 80 3.45 -16.42 -13.91
C GLU A 80 2.67 -15.29 -13.25
N LEU A 81 1.60 -15.63 -12.52
CA LEU A 81 0.90 -14.68 -11.70
C LEU A 81 1.65 -14.48 -10.36
N SER A 82 1.65 -13.26 -9.89
CA SER A 82 2.18 -12.93 -8.57
C SER A 82 1.03 -12.47 -7.67
N PHE A 83 1.02 -12.94 -6.44
CA PHE A 83 0.02 -12.58 -5.45
C PHE A 83 0.69 -11.87 -4.26
N ILE A 84 0.01 -10.89 -3.70
CA ILE A 84 0.44 -10.22 -2.46
C ILE A 84 -0.18 -10.99 -1.30
N ARG A 85 0.66 -11.68 -0.53
CA ARG A 85 0.21 -12.35 0.69
C ARG A 85 0.02 -11.32 1.79
N PRO A 86 -1.21 -11.17 2.32
CA PRO A 86 -1.45 -10.30 3.47
C PRO A 86 -0.62 -10.74 4.68
N TYR A 87 -0.07 -9.78 5.44
CA TYR A 87 0.76 -10.09 6.60
C TYR A 87 0.01 -10.84 7.72
N TYR A 88 -1.32 -10.76 7.75
CA TYR A 88 -2.17 -11.47 8.71
C TYR A 88 -2.53 -12.91 8.29
N ILE A 89 -2.12 -13.35 7.10
CA ILE A 89 -2.14 -14.78 6.76
C ILE A 89 -0.96 -15.43 7.49
N PRO A 90 -1.20 -16.40 8.39
CA PRO A 90 -0.12 -17.01 9.16
C PRO A 90 0.84 -17.78 8.25
N ASP A 91 2.09 -17.89 8.68
CA ASP A 91 3.05 -18.76 8.03
C ASP A 91 2.65 -20.22 8.25
N GLU A 92 3.05 -21.10 7.31
CA GLU A 92 2.90 -22.52 7.48
C GLU A 92 3.67 -22.96 8.74
N PRO A 93 3.01 -23.68 9.69
CA PRO A 93 3.65 -24.12 10.90
C PRO A 93 4.82 -25.07 10.59
N LYS A 94 6.00 -24.74 11.13
CA LYS A 94 7.17 -25.61 10.99
C LYS A 94 7.02 -26.87 11.83
N GLU A 95 7.52 -27.99 11.33
CA GLU A 95 7.49 -29.30 12.03
C GLU A 95 8.01 -29.22 13.47
N ASN A 96 9.06 -28.41 13.70
CA ASN A 96 9.61 -28.17 15.03
C ASN A 96 8.65 -27.47 15.99
N ALA A 97 7.80 -26.56 15.48
CA ALA A 97 6.79 -25.88 16.28
C ALA A 97 5.69 -26.85 16.71
N ILE A 98 5.30 -27.75 15.83
CA ILE A 98 4.30 -28.80 16.12
C ILE A 98 4.86 -29.77 17.19
N LYS A 99 6.14 -30.18 17.04
CA LYS A 99 6.79 -31.06 18.03
C LYS A 99 7.03 -30.40 19.39
N ALA A 100 7.19 -29.07 19.43
CA ALA A 100 7.43 -28.29 20.64
C ALA A 100 6.15 -27.83 21.35
N ALA A 101 4.98 -28.00 20.72
CA ALA A 101 3.70 -27.62 21.31
C ALA A 101 3.43 -28.41 22.59
N SER A 102 3.23 -27.69 23.69
CA SER A 102 3.10 -28.22 25.06
C SER A 102 1.65 -28.34 25.52
N SER A 103 0.71 -27.74 24.78
CA SER A 103 -0.72 -27.77 25.12
C SER A 103 -1.62 -28.09 23.93
N THR A 104 -2.81 -28.59 24.22
CA THR A 104 -3.87 -28.84 23.20
C THR A 104 -4.30 -27.54 22.52
N GLU A 105 -4.24 -26.41 23.20
CA GLU A 105 -4.61 -25.11 22.63
C GLU A 105 -3.56 -24.64 21.63
N GLU A 106 -2.28 -24.82 21.92
CA GLU A 106 -1.18 -24.55 20.97
C GLU A 106 -1.28 -25.40 19.71
N LEU A 107 -1.56 -26.69 19.84
CA LEU A 107 -1.78 -27.57 18.69
C LEU A 107 -2.96 -27.15 17.85
N LYS A 108 -4.09 -26.82 18.46
CA LYS A 108 -5.28 -26.30 17.74
C LYS A 108 -4.98 -24.99 17.00
N LYS A 109 -4.21 -24.10 17.62
CA LYS A 109 -3.80 -22.86 16.97
C LYS A 109 -2.94 -23.13 15.74
N LEU A 110 -1.92 -23.98 15.85
CA LEU A 110 -1.05 -24.35 14.74
C LEU A 110 -1.83 -25.02 13.61
N GLU A 111 -2.79 -25.89 13.92
CA GLU A 111 -3.68 -26.49 12.92
C GLU A 111 -4.55 -25.44 12.23
N THR A 112 -5.10 -24.50 12.97
CA THR A 112 -5.87 -23.39 12.40
C THR A 112 -5.01 -22.51 11.49
N ASP A 113 -3.80 -22.17 11.92
CA ASP A 113 -2.85 -21.38 11.14
C ASP A 113 -2.48 -22.10 9.83
N TYR A 114 -2.25 -23.44 9.89
CA TYR A 114 -2.05 -24.26 8.70
C TYR A 114 -3.24 -24.23 7.75
N GLN A 115 -4.46 -24.40 8.27
CA GLN A 115 -5.66 -24.41 7.45
C GLN A 115 -5.90 -23.07 6.76
N ILE A 116 -5.69 -21.94 7.46
CA ILE A 116 -5.80 -20.58 6.89
C ILE A 116 -4.75 -20.39 5.79
N ASN A 117 -3.50 -20.73 6.07
CA ASN A 117 -2.41 -20.63 5.12
C ASN A 117 -2.70 -21.44 3.85
N ASN A 118 -3.02 -22.73 4.00
CA ASN A 118 -3.30 -23.65 2.91
C ASN A 118 -4.53 -23.21 2.08
N ALA A 119 -5.59 -22.72 2.73
CA ALA A 119 -6.77 -22.22 2.03
C ALA A 119 -6.44 -21.02 1.13
N TRP A 120 -5.58 -20.11 1.62
CA TRP A 120 -5.15 -18.95 0.83
C TRP A 120 -4.30 -19.36 -0.37
N TYR A 121 -3.29 -20.22 -0.19
CA TYR A 121 -2.43 -20.67 -1.29
C TYR A 121 -3.22 -21.45 -2.34
N ARG A 122 -4.07 -22.39 -1.94
CA ARG A 122 -4.94 -23.14 -2.86
C ARG A 122 -5.83 -22.21 -3.69
N ALA A 123 -6.42 -21.19 -3.11
CA ALA A 123 -7.25 -20.23 -3.83
C ALA A 123 -6.43 -19.45 -4.88
N CYS A 124 -5.17 -19.12 -4.59
CA CYS A 124 -4.27 -18.47 -5.53
C CYS A 124 -3.90 -19.41 -6.69
N ASP A 125 -3.54 -20.65 -6.38
CA ASP A 125 -3.17 -21.68 -7.38
C ASP A 125 -4.35 -21.97 -8.31
N GLU A 126 -5.54 -22.21 -7.78
CA GLU A 126 -6.76 -22.44 -8.56
C GLU A 126 -7.10 -21.26 -9.48
N ALA A 127 -6.87 -20.02 -9.01
CA ALA A 127 -7.07 -18.82 -9.83
C ALA A 127 -6.04 -18.72 -10.96
N GLU A 128 -4.78 -19.06 -10.70
CA GLU A 128 -3.74 -19.09 -11.73
C GLU A 128 -4.02 -20.16 -12.77
N GLU A 129 -4.34 -21.39 -12.35
CA GLU A 129 -4.70 -22.50 -13.24
C GLU A 129 -5.90 -22.13 -14.10
N GLY A 130 -6.94 -21.56 -13.50
CA GLY A 130 -8.13 -21.08 -14.21
C GLY A 130 -7.80 -20.02 -15.25
N TYR A 131 -6.99 -19.01 -14.90
CA TYR A 131 -6.56 -17.99 -15.84
C TYR A 131 -5.77 -18.59 -17.02
N ARG A 132 -4.80 -19.47 -16.74
CA ARG A 132 -3.99 -20.13 -17.78
C ARG A 132 -4.85 -20.98 -18.70
N ALA A 133 -5.80 -21.73 -18.15
CA ALA A 133 -6.73 -22.54 -18.94
C ALA A 133 -7.59 -21.67 -19.86
N LEU A 134 -8.12 -20.55 -19.39
CA LEU A 134 -8.91 -19.62 -20.20
C LEU A 134 -8.08 -19.03 -21.35
N ILE A 135 -6.83 -18.60 -21.08
CA ILE A 135 -5.92 -18.12 -22.13
C ILE A 135 -5.59 -19.21 -23.15
N ALA A 136 -5.27 -20.43 -22.69
CA ALA A 136 -4.95 -21.56 -23.55
C ALA A 136 -6.11 -21.95 -24.47
N ASN A 137 -7.36 -21.74 -24.04
CA ASN A 137 -8.56 -21.94 -24.81
C ASN A 137 -8.96 -20.73 -25.68
N GLY A 138 -8.06 -19.75 -25.84
CA GLY A 138 -8.21 -18.65 -26.79
C GLY A 138 -8.93 -17.41 -26.24
N MET A 139 -9.23 -17.35 -24.92
CA MET A 139 -9.77 -16.13 -24.34
C MET A 139 -8.69 -15.02 -24.29
N ARG A 140 -9.12 -13.79 -24.58
CA ARG A 140 -8.23 -12.64 -24.46
C ARG A 140 -7.99 -12.29 -22.97
N PRO A 141 -6.83 -11.70 -22.61
CA PRO A 141 -6.50 -11.34 -21.21
C PRO A 141 -7.61 -10.51 -20.54
N GLU A 142 -8.22 -9.60 -21.28
CA GLU A 142 -9.33 -8.76 -20.78
C GLU A 142 -10.60 -9.55 -20.39
N GLN A 143 -10.72 -10.77 -20.88
CA GLN A 143 -11.79 -11.70 -20.56
C GLN A 143 -11.36 -12.69 -19.48
N ALA A 144 -10.19 -13.31 -19.65
CA ALA A 144 -9.65 -14.30 -18.73
C ALA A 144 -9.42 -13.73 -17.31
N ARG A 145 -9.17 -12.43 -17.18
CA ARG A 145 -9.00 -11.75 -15.87
C ARG A 145 -10.20 -11.89 -14.92
N CYS A 146 -11.34 -12.36 -15.38
CA CYS A 146 -12.54 -12.52 -14.55
C CYS A 146 -12.36 -13.50 -13.38
N VAL A 147 -11.39 -14.41 -13.45
CA VAL A 147 -11.07 -15.35 -12.38
C VAL A 147 -9.96 -14.88 -11.42
N LEU A 148 -9.36 -13.71 -11.69
CA LEU A 148 -8.24 -13.20 -10.89
C LEU A 148 -8.74 -12.64 -9.55
N PRO A 149 -8.12 -13.04 -8.42
CA PRO A 149 -8.53 -12.61 -7.09
C PRO A 149 -8.04 -11.19 -6.77
N LEU A 150 -8.58 -10.60 -5.70
CA LEU A 150 -8.16 -9.28 -5.22
C LEU A 150 -6.71 -9.25 -4.73
N CYS A 151 -6.17 -10.39 -4.27
CA CYS A 151 -4.77 -10.48 -3.84
C CYS A 151 -3.77 -10.49 -5.01
N LEU A 152 -4.23 -10.47 -6.28
CA LEU A 152 -3.33 -10.33 -7.43
C LEU A 152 -2.47 -9.07 -7.28
N LYS A 153 -1.15 -9.23 -7.43
CA LYS A 153 -0.18 -8.12 -7.44
C LYS A 153 -0.52 -7.12 -8.52
N THR A 154 -0.39 -5.86 -8.21
CA THR A 154 -0.43 -4.75 -9.17
C THR A 154 0.58 -3.68 -8.80
N GLU A 155 0.91 -2.85 -9.77
CA GLU A 155 1.66 -1.62 -9.56
C GLU A 155 0.76 -0.43 -9.87
N ILE A 156 0.79 0.56 -8.97
CA ILE A 156 0.00 1.77 -9.12
C ILE A 156 0.81 2.99 -8.72
N VAL A 157 0.93 3.96 -9.65
CA VAL A 157 1.47 5.28 -9.35
C VAL A 157 0.33 6.17 -8.90
N VAL A 158 0.51 6.79 -7.75
CA VAL A 158 -0.41 7.79 -7.21
C VAL A 158 0.28 9.14 -7.18
N THR A 159 -0.27 10.13 -7.88
CA THR A 159 0.21 11.50 -7.86
C THR A 159 -0.84 12.40 -7.21
N ALA A 160 -0.48 13.07 -6.13
CA ALA A 160 -1.35 14.00 -5.43
C ALA A 160 -0.56 15.21 -4.91
N ASN A 161 -1.23 16.32 -4.66
CA ASN A 161 -0.62 17.43 -3.96
C ASN A 161 -0.47 17.13 -2.45
N TYR A 162 0.33 17.93 -1.73
CA TYR A 162 0.60 17.67 -0.32
C TYR A 162 -0.65 17.77 0.57
N ARG A 163 -1.63 18.59 0.21
CA ARG A 163 -2.90 18.66 0.94
C ARG A 163 -3.65 17.34 0.82
N GLU A 164 -3.76 16.78 -0.39
CA GLU A 164 -4.42 15.47 -0.59
C GLU A 164 -3.62 14.33 0.04
N TRP A 165 -2.28 14.33 -0.01
CA TRP A 165 -1.48 13.34 0.72
C TRP A 165 -1.75 13.39 2.22
N ARG A 166 -1.90 14.58 2.81
CA ARG A 166 -2.30 14.72 4.23
C ARG A 166 -3.67 14.09 4.49
N ASN A 167 -4.64 14.33 3.58
CA ASN A 167 -5.97 13.71 3.65
C ASN A 167 -5.89 12.18 3.54
N ILE A 168 -5.12 11.66 2.58
CA ILE A 168 -4.89 10.21 2.42
C ILE A 168 -4.34 9.62 3.71
N PHE A 169 -3.29 10.20 4.30
CA PHE A 169 -2.70 9.69 5.54
C PHE A 169 -3.68 9.74 6.71
N LYS A 170 -4.40 10.84 6.90
CA LYS A 170 -5.43 10.95 7.96
C LYS A 170 -6.51 9.87 7.87
N LEU A 171 -6.83 9.40 6.65
CA LEU A 171 -7.85 8.38 6.42
C LEU A 171 -7.29 6.94 6.42
N ARG A 172 -6.02 6.75 6.07
CA ARG A 172 -5.45 5.43 5.78
C ARG A 172 -4.41 4.92 6.79
N THR A 173 -4.00 5.75 7.75
CA THR A 173 -3.09 5.32 8.82
C THR A 173 -3.78 4.97 10.15
N PRO A 174 -5.00 5.43 10.49
CA PRO A 174 -5.68 5.03 11.72
C PRO A 174 -5.90 3.52 11.82
N VAL A 175 -6.02 3.01 13.04
CA VAL A 175 -6.24 1.58 13.33
C VAL A 175 -7.50 1.02 12.66
N ALA A 176 -8.51 1.87 12.43
CA ALA A 176 -9.75 1.50 11.73
C ALA A 176 -9.58 1.28 10.21
N ALA A 177 -8.44 1.72 9.63
CA ALA A 177 -8.16 1.48 8.22
C ALA A 177 -7.77 0.01 7.98
N HIS A 178 -7.99 -0.46 6.75
CA HIS A 178 -7.66 -1.84 6.36
C HIS A 178 -6.18 -2.16 6.67
N PRO A 179 -5.85 -3.31 7.28
CA PRO A 179 -4.49 -3.65 7.70
C PRO A 179 -3.44 -3.53 6.60
N GLN A 180 -3.69 -4.07 5.40
CA GLN A 180 -2.75 -3.97 4.27
C GLN A 180 -2.57 -2.53 3.77
N MET A 181 -3.61 -1.69 3.86
CA MET A 181 -3.49 -0.27 3.54
C MET A 181 -2.56 0.43 4.53
N ARG A 182 -2.68 0.12 5.82
CA ARG A 182 -1.81 0.65 6.86
C ARG A 182 -0.36 0.18 6.70
N GLU A 183 -0.15 -1.06 6.26
CA GLU A 183 1.17 -1.63 5.96
C GLU A 183 1.94 -0.78 4.94
N LEU A 184 1.25 -0.14 3.99
CA LEU A 184 1.85 0.76 3.02
C LEU A 184 1.92 2.21 3.51
N MET A 185 0.83 2.71 4.09
CA MET A 185 0.70 4.14 4.39
C MET A 185 1.45 4.58 5.64
N CYS A 186 1.52 3.74 6.68
CA CYS A 186 2.22 4.11 7.90
C CYS A 186 3.73 4.27 7.69
N PRO A 187 4.45 3.30 7.08
CA PRO A 187 5.87 3.47 6.77
C PRO A 187 6.13 4.64 5.81
N LEU A 188 5.27 4.83 4.79
CA LEU A 188 5.40 5.95 3.86
C LEU A 188 5.27 7.30 4.60
N LEU A 189 4.29 7.44 5.48
CA LEU A 189 4.12 8.65 6.28
C LEU A 189 5.37 8.93 7.14
N MET A 190 5.88 7.92 7.84
CA MET A 190 7.08 8.03 8.67
C MET A 190 8.31 8.45 7.85
N GLU A 191 8.44 7.96 6.62
CA GLU A 191 9.53 8.33 5.73
C GLU A 191 9.36 9.77 5.21
N LEU A 192 8.14 10.19 4.88
CA LEU A 192 7.86 11.56 4.45
C LEU A 192 8.01 12.59 5.56
N GLN A 193 7.72 12.25 6.81
CA GLN A 193 7.99 13.10 7.97
C GLN A 193 9.49 13.41 8.09
N LYS A 194 10.36 12.44 7.77
CA LYS A 194 11.82 12.65 7.75
C LYS A 194 12.27 13.51 6.56
N LYS A 195 11.72 13.24 5.36
CA LYS A 195 12.15 13.88 4.11
C LYS A 195 11.56 15.26 3.89
N ILE A 196 10.34 15.47 4.35
CA ILE A 196 9.54 16.69 4.16
C ILE A 196 9.02 17.13 5.54
N PRO A 197 9.91 17.50 6.46
CA PRO A 197 9.51 17.89 7.83
C PRO A 197 8.53 19.05 7.80
N VAL A 198 7.73 19.19 8.85
CA VAL A 198 6.69 20.19 9.07
C VAL A 198 5.40 19.93 8.30
N VAL A 199 5.46 19.42 7.06
CA VAL A 199 4.25 19.21 6.24
C VAL A 199 3.38 18.08 6.78
N PHE A 200 3.98 17.04 7.34
CA PHE A 200 3.27 15.83 7.78
C PHE A 200 3.44 15.53 9.28
N ASP A 201 4.18 16.37 10.03
CA ASP A 201 4.59 16.09 11.41
C ASP A 201 3.42 16.06 12.42
N ASP A 202 2.32 16.73 12.10
CA ASP A 202 1.10 16.76 12.92
C ASP A 202 0.18 15.54 12.71
N ILE A 203 0.50 14.68 11.74
CA ILE A 203 -0.27 13.46 11.47
C ILE A 203 0.36 12.32 12.24
N TYR A 204 -0.30 11.93 13.33
CA TYR A 204 0.17 10.82 14.15
C TYR A 204 -0.16 9.49 13.51
N THR A 205 0.83 8.59 13.47
CA THR A 205 0.61 7.18 13.14
C THR A 205 1.43 6.31 14.09
N PHE A 206 0.90 5.14 14.40
CA PHE A 206 1.59 4.10 15.11
C PHE A 206 1.67 2.86 14.20
N TRP A 207 2.88 2.49 13.87
CA TRP A 207 3.18 1.23 13.21
C TRP A 207 4.26 0.54 14.05
N PRO A 208 3.99 -0.66 14.62
CA PRO A 208 4.95 -1.33 15.49
C PRO A 208 6.23 -1.60 14.70
N ALA A 209 7.36 -1.15 15.23
CA ALA A 209 8.67 -1.40 14.63
C ALA A 209 8.98 -2.91 14.51
N ASP A 210 8.44 -3.70 15.42
CA ASP A 210 8.58 -5.16 15.47
C ASP A 210 7.79 -5.87 14.36
N ASP A 211 6.82 -5.21 13.76
CA ASP A 211 6.03 -5.72 12.63
C ASP A 211 6.74 -5.53 11.27
N GLN A 212 7.94 -4.97 11.24
CA GLN A 212 8.76 -4.90 10.01
C GLN A 212 9.15 -6.29 9.47
N THR A 213 9.03 -7.33 10.28
CA THR A 213 9.20 -8.73 9.86
C THR A 213 7.99 -9.28 9.10
N ARG A 214 6.85 -8.57 9.12
CA ARG A 214 5.59 -8.95 8.49
C ARG A 214 5.28 -8.07 7.27
N LYS A 215 6.27 -7.81 6.44
CA LYS A 215 5.99 -7.26 5.10
C LYS A 215 5.25 -8.32 4.33
N GLY A 216 4.09 -7.97 3.77
CA GLY A 216 3.38 -8.83 2.84
C GLY A 216 4.37 -9.31 1.79
N SER A 217 4.61 -10.62 1.74
CA SER A 217 5.53 -11.20 0.78
C SER A 217 4.82 -11.37 -0.55
N MET A 218 5.52 -10.99 -1.62
CA MET A 218 5.09 -11.35 -2.96
C MET A 218 5.33 -12.85 -3.14
N VAL A 219 4.25 -13.60 -3.37
CA VAL A 219 4.31 -15.03 -3.70
C VAL A 219 4.27 -15.16 -5.21
N LYS A 220 5.28 -15.81 -5.74
CA LYS A 220 5.39 -16.20 -7.13
C LYS A 220 4.79 -17.58 -7.31
#